data_fbd802069399981cc13b9046d621582c
#
_entry.id   fbd802069399981cc13b9046d621582c
#
_cell.length_a   1.000
_cell.length_b   1.000
_cell.length_c   1.000
_cell.angle_alpha   90.00
_cell.angle_beta   90.00
_cell.angle_gamma   90.00
#
_symmetry.space_group_name_H-M   'P 1'
#
loop_
_entity.id
_entity.type
_entity.pdbx_description
1 polymer ?
#
loop_
_entity_poly.entity_id
_entity_poly.type
_entity_poly.pdbx_seq_one_letter_code
_entity_poly.pdbx_strand_id
1 'polypeptide(L)'
;GAVFSLDLRKLIQTGSIYSSDLIDSIDDIDARQDFDGSSSVDTNAEVFVQTSQDASSYSGFQKFANGTFKGRAFKFKCVLTTQDTNQDILVSQLGYFAEFQRRTEQSTTTIASGAGAKAITFNSTFFTGTSALLGANSNPPAIGITAFNMASGDFFELSSITGSGFVVHFKNSSGSSVDRNF
;
A
#
# COMPACT_ATOMS: atom_id res chain seq x y z
N GLY A 1 -8.46 -9.85 -8.27
CA GLY A 1 -7.40 -9.52 -7.33
C GLY A 1 -7.66 -8.18 -6.68
N ALA A 2 -7.42 -8.06 -5.38
CA ALA A 2 -7.58 -6.80 -4.68
C ALA A 2 -6.58 -5.78 -5.24
N VAL A 3 -7.08 -4.64 -5.67
CA VAL A 3 -6.25 -3.50 -6.07
C VAL A 3 -6.00 -2.67 -4.83
N PHE A 4 -4.75 -2.59 -4.40
CA PHE A 4 -4.36 -1.73 -3.30
C PHE A 4 -3.99 -0.35 -3.84
N SER A 5 -4.48 0.68 -3.20
CA SER A 5 -4.00 2.04 -3.38
C SER A 5 -2.92 2.26 -2.33
N LEU A 6 -1.70 2.51 -2.78
CA LEU A 6 -0.55 2.76 -1.94
C LEU A 6 -0.11 4.21 -2.11
N ASP A 7 0.06 4.93 -1.00
CA ASP A 7 0.79 6.17 -0.98
C ASP A 7 2.28 5.84 -0.80
N LEU A 8 3.07 6.08 -1.82
CA LEU A 8 4.49 5.78 -1.84
C LEU A 8 5.30 7.07 -1.80
N ARG A 9 6.21 7.14 -0.85
CA ARG A 9 7.15 8.25 -0.73
C ARG A 9 8.57 7.74 -0.92
N LYS A 10 9.31 8.38 -1.82
CA LYS A 10 10.72 8.08 -2.02
C LYS A 10 11.55 8.74 -0.92
N LEU A 11 12.56 8.03 -0.47
CA LEU A 11 13.61 8.56 0.35
C LEU A 11 14.94 8.23 -0.33
N ILE A 12 15.63 9.27 -0.82
CA ILE A 12 16.98 9.17 -1.35
C ILE A 12 17.82 10.19 -0.60
N GLN A 13 18.91 9.74 -0.07
CA GLN A 13 19.94 10.60 0.46
C GLN A 13 21.19 10.38 -0.37
N THR A 14 21.66 11.42 -1.05
CA THR A 14 22.85 11.40 -1.89
C THR A 14 23.96 12.20 -1.24
N GLY A 15 25.18 11.75 -1.42
CA GLY A 15 26.38 12.46 -1.02
C GLY A 15 27.48 12.25 -2.05
N SER A 16 28.48 13.12 -2.06
CA SER A 16 29.70 12.92 -2.84
C SER A 16 30.69 12.09 -2.01
N ILE A 17 31.35 11.10 -2.64
CA ILE A 17 32.43 10.34 -2.00
C ILE A 17 33.76 11.11 -1.99
N TYR A 18 33.85 12.20 -2.73
CA TYR A 18 35.05 13.04 -2.80
C TYR A 18 34.98 14.26 -1.86
N SER A 19 34.30 14.17 -0.74
CA SER A 19 34.02 15.31 0.14
C SER A 19 35.18 15.74 1.06
N SER A 20 36.37 15.27 0.87
CA SER A 20 37.49 15.66 1.75
C SER A 20 38.84 15.70 1.06
N ASP A 21 38.99 16.56 0.08
CA ASP A 21 40.32 17.03 -0.20
C ASP A 21 40.74 17.98 0.90
N LEU A 22 41.69 17.50 1.72
CA LEU A 22 42.39 18.35 2.67
C LEU A 22 43.07 19.46 1.86
N ILE A 23 43.00 20.70 2.33
CA ILE A 23 43.62 21.89 1.68
C ILE A 23 45.10 21.61 1.37
N ASP A 24 45.76 20.81 2.17
CA ASP A 24 47.19 20.41 2.01
C ASP A 24 47.42 19.47 0.80
N SER A 25 46.40 18.90 0.19
CA SER A 25 46.53 18.02 -0.99
C SER A 25 46.19 18.71 -2.31
N ILE A 26 45.96 20.01 -2.31
CA ILE A 26 45.57 20.79 -3.48
C ILE A 26 46.81 21.52 -4.04
N ASP A 27 47.28 21.07 -5.20
CA ASP A 27 48.48 21.64 -5.86
C ASP A 27 48.22 23.07 -6.41
N ASP A 28 47.00 23.43 -6.72
CA ASP A 28 46.63 24.75 -7.23
C ASP A 28 45.25 25.17 -6.72
N ILE A 29 45.25 26.11 -5.78
CA ILE A 29 44.03 26.66 -5.17
C ILE A 29 43.29 27.58 -6.16
N ASP A 30 43.99 28.25 -7.07
CA ASP A 30 43.38 29.17 -8.03
C ASP A 30 42.61 28.45 -9.13
N ALA A 31 42.89 27.17 -9.37
CA ALA A 31 42.18 26.36 -10.35
C ALA A 31 40.86 25.77 -9.79
N ARG A 32 40.58 25.94 -8.51
CA ARG A 32 39.41 25.39 -7.88
C ARG A 32 38.19 26.27 -8.09
N GLN A 33 37.12 25.68 -8.62
CA GLN A 33 35.86 26.38 -8.89
C GLN A 33 34.76 26.10 -7.86
N ASP A 34 35.08 25.32 -6.80
CA ASP A 34 34.10 24.83 -5.83
C ASP A 34 34.43 25.26 -4.38
N PHE A 35 34.84 26.54 -4.22
CA PHE A 35 35.18 27.11 -2.91
C PHE A 35 34.02 27.12 -1.89
N ASP A 36 32.79 26.99 -2.35
CA ASP A 36 31.56 27.00 -1.55
C ASP A 36 30.97 25.58 -1.33
N GLY A 37 31.78 24.56 -1.58
CA GLY A 37 31.39 23.17 -1.50
C GLY A 37 31.02 22.58 -2.87
N SER A 38 31.20 21.25 -3.02
CA SER A 38 30.84 20.58 -4.26
C SER A 38 29.35 20.75 -4.52
N SER A 39 29.00 21.61 -5.46
CA SER A 39 27.64 21.70 -5.90
C SER A 39 27.30 20.38 -6.63
N SER A 40 26.37 19.63 -6.13
CA SER A 40 25.87 18.40 -6.76
C SER A 40 25.01 18.68 -8.00
N VAL A 41 25.26 19.79 -8.69
CA VAL A 41 24.45 20.27 -9.80
C VAL A 41 24.52 19.32 -11.00
N ASP A 42 25.66 18.66 -11.18
CA ASP A 42 25.89 17.77 -12.32
C ASP A 42 25.57 16.30 -12.03
N THR A 43 25.09 16.00 -10.84
CA THR A 43 24.70 14.64 -10.44
C THR A 43 23.19 14.55 -10.19
N ASN A 44 22.56 13.46 -10.62
CA ASN A 44 21.14 13.25 -10.42
C ASN A 44 20.84 11.80 -10.06
N ALA A 45 19.91 11.62 -9.13
CA ALA A 45 19.37 10.33 -8.74
C ALA A 45 17.85 10.32 -8.91
N GLU A 46 17.36 9.48 -9.81
CA GLU A 46 15.93 9.36 -10.09
C GLU A 46 15.43 7.97 -9.78
N VAL A 47 14.27 7.90 -9.14
CA VAL A 47 13.58 6.65 -8.91
C VAL A 47 12.41 6.52 -9.87
N PHE A 48 12.27 5.32 -10.43
CA PHE A 48 11.17 4.92 -11.29
C PHE A 48 10.43 3.75 -10.66
N VAL A 49 9.15 3.66 -10.97
CA VAL A 49 8.27 2.59 -10.49
C VAL A 49 7.53 1.94 -11.66
N GLN A 50 7.35 0.64 -11.58
CA GLN A 50 6.40 -0.14 -12.38
C GLN A 50 5.33 -0.71 -11.45
N THR A 51 4.11 -0.78 -11.93
CA THR A 51 2.98 -1.38 -11.20
C THR A 51 2.46 -2.60 -11.94
N SER A 52 1.92 -3.54 -11.20
CA SER A 52 1.28 -4.74 -11.75
C SER A 52 -0.01 -5.05 -10.98
N GLN A 53 -1.03 -5.49 -11.71
CA GLN A 53 -2.32 -5.92 -11.13
C GLN A 53 -2.34 -7.43 -10.82
N ASP A 54 -1.50 -8.21 -11.47
CA ASP A 54 -1.44 -9.67 -11.40
C ASP A 54 -0.13 -10.22 -10.82
N ALA A 55 0.83 -9.33 -10.54
CA ALA A 55 2.21 -9.63 -10.13
C ALA A 55 3.06 -10.35 -11.19
N SER A 56 2.59 -10.44 -12.44
CA SER A 56 3.31 -11.06 -13.57
C SER A 56 3.56 -10.05 -14.70
N SER A 57 2.53 -9.30 -15.09
CA SER A 57 2.59 -8.28 -16.13
C SER A 57 2.78 -6.90 -15.50
N TYR A 58 3.83 -6.19 -15.87
CA TYR A 58 4.17 -4.89 -15.32
C TYR A 58 3.98 -3.78 -16.34
N SER A 59 3.55 -2.61 -15.88
CA SER A 59 3.53 -1.40 -16.69
C SER A 59 4.93 -1.00 -17.15
N GLY A 60 5.05 -0.03 -18.05
CA GLY A 60 6.31 0.66 -18.30
C GLY A 60 6.81 1.37 -17.04
N PHE A 61 8.13 1.61 -16.95
CA PHE A 61 8.68 2.45 -15.89
C PHE A 61 8.20 3.89 -16.03
N GLN A 62 7.68 4.43 -14.96
CA GLN A 62 7.32 5.83 -14.84
C GLN A 62 8.12 6.47 -13.70
N LYS A 63 8.42 7.77 -13.83
CA LYS A 63 9.13 8.51 -12.79
C LYS A 63 8.35 8.44 -11.49
N PHE A 64 9.04 8.05 -10.41
CA PHE A 64 8.44 7.96 -9.11
C PHE A 64 8.39 9.35 -8.46
N ALA A 65 7.25 10.00 -8.53
CA ALA A 65 6.91 11.13 -7.67
C ALA A 65 6.09 10.64 -6.47
N ASN A 66 6.17 11.32 -5.34
CA ASN A 66 5.34 11.00 -4.19
C ASN A 66 3.87 11.07 -4.58
N GLY A 67 3.11 10.05 -4.27
CA GLY A 67 1.70 9.98 -4.65
C GLY A 67 1.09 8.60 -4.47
N THR A 68 -0.14 8.45 -4.92
CA THR A 68 -0.91 7.22 -4.79
C THR A 68 -0.73 6.34 -6.03
N PHE A 69 -0.27 5.13 -5.83
CA PHE A 69 -0.09 4.12 -6.85
C PHE A 69 -1.03 2.93 -6.60
N LYS A 70 -1.60 2.40 -7.68
CA LYS A 70 -2.50 1.25 -7.64
C LYS A 70 -1.82 0.04 -8.24
N GLY A 71 -1.76 -1.05 -7.48
CA GLY A 71 -1.19 -2.30 -7.98
C GLY A 71 -1.15 -3.36 -6.90
N ARG A 72 -0.96 -4.60 -7.33
CA ARG A 72 -0.72 -5.75 -6.46
C ARG A 72 0.77 -5.94 -6.20
N ALA A 73 1.61 -5.52 -7.15
CA ALA A 73 3.05 -5.61 -7.06
C ALA A 73 3.70 -4.37 -7.67
N PHE A 74 4.86 -4.03 -7.15
CA PHE A 74 5.64 -2.87 -7.54
C PHE A 74 7.09 -3.27 -7.76
N LYS A 75 7.72 -2.69 -8.78
CA LYS A 75 9.16 -2.76 -9.00
C LYS A 75 9.72 -1.36 -9.02
N PHE A 76 10.85 -1.16 -8.38
CA PHE A 76 11.54 0.11 -8.34
C PHE A 76 12.88 0.02 -9.07
N LYS A 77 13.27 1.11 -9.69
CA LYS A 77 14.57 1.28 -10.33
C LYS A 77 15.10 2.65 -9.94
N CYS A 78 16.33 2.70 -9.45
CA CYS A 78 17.07 3.94 -9.28
C CYS A 78 18.01 4.11 -10.46
N VAL A 79 18.00 5.29 -11.07
CA VAL A 79 18.92 5.69 -12.14
C VAL A 79 19.79 6.82 -11.60
N LEU A 80 21.08 6.60 -11.59
CA LEU A 80 22.09 7.54 -11.19
C LEU A 80 22.74 8.08 -12.45
N THR A 81 22.83 9.38 -12.58
CA THR A 81 23.47 10.04 -13.71
C THR A 81 24.42 11.12 -13.21
N THR A 82 25.58 11.21 -13.80
CA THR A 82 26.52 12.31 -13.60
C THR A 82 26.94 12.88 -14.96
N GLN A 83 27.13 14.18 -15.05
CA GLN A 83 27.70 14.87 -16.21
C GLN A 83 29.17 15.22 -15.99
N ASP A 84 29.66 15.05 -14.77
CA ASP A 84 31.04 15.25 -14.39
C ASP A 84 31.70 13.91 -14.04
N THR A 85 32.80 13.59 -14.77
CA THR A 85 33.56 12.36 -14.55
C THR A 85 34.31 12.32 -13.21
N ASN A 86 34.47 13.49 -12.57
CA ASN A 86 35.11 13.62 -11.27
C ASN A 86 34.13 13.56 -10.09
N GLN A 87 32.83 13.40 -10.36
CA GLN A 87 31.80 13.33 -9.34
C GLN A 87 31.11 11.98 -9.37
N ASP A 88 31.01 11.35 -8.21
CA ASP A 88 30.25 10.15 -8.00
C ASP A 88 29.03 10.38 -7.12
N ILE A 89 28.04 9.51 -7.26
CA ILE A 89 26.83 9.56 -6.45
C ILE A 89 26.85 8.40 -5.45
N LEU A 90 26.86 8.75 -4.17
CA LEU A 90 26.64 7.80 -3.11
C LEU A 90 25.16 7.81 -2.72
N VAL A 91 24.45 6.69 -2.91
CA VAL A 91 23.13 6.49 -2.36
C VAL A 91 23.28 5.80 -1.01
N SER A 92 23.19 6.57 0.08
CA SER A 92 23.33 6.07 1.45
C SER A 92 22.05 5.39 1.94
N GLN A 93 20.90 5.78 1.40
CA GLN A 93 19.62 5.16 1.73
C GLN A 93 18.67 5.19 0.52
N LEU A 94 18.08 4.05 0.24
CA LEU A 94 17.00 3.91 -0.73
C LEU A 94 15.85 3.16 -0.05
N GLY A 95 14.69 3.77 0.01
CA GLY A 95 13.54 3.18 0.65
C GLY A 95 12.24 3.76 0.15
N TYR A 96 11.16 3.18 0.63
CA TYR A 96 9.81 3.69 0.41
C TYR A 96 9.03 3.63 1.72
N PHE A 97 8.10 4.55 1.86
CA PHE A 97 7.07 4.50 2.88
C PHE A 97 5.74 4.20 2.20
N ALA A 98 5.04 3.19 2.68
CA ALA A 98 3.79 2.73 2.09
C ALA A 98 2.65 2.87 3.10
N GLU A 99 1.64 3.64 2.74
CA GLU A 99 0.40 3.77 3.49
C GLU A 99 -0.74 3.14 2.69
N PHE A 100 -1.46 2.18 3.31
CA PHE A 100 -2.61 1.55 2.69
C PHE A 100 -3.86 2.34 3.04
N GLN A 101 -4.63 2.73 2.03
CA GLN A 101 -5.94 3.29 2.27
C GLN A 101 -6.88 2.20 2.80
N ARG A 102 -7.61 2.54 3.87
CA ARG A 102 -8.65 1.67 4.41
C ARG A 102 -9.75 1.50 3.36
N ARG A 103 -10.03 0.26 2.98
CA ARG A 103 -11.14 -0.07 2.11
C ARG A 103 -12.39 -0.30 2.94
N THR A 104 -13.49 0.30 2.51
CA THR A 104 -14.84 0.02 2.98
C THR A 104 -15.71 -0.44 1.81
N GLU A 105 -16.66 -1.30 2.09
CA GLU A 105 -17.68 -1.75 1.15
C GLU A 105 -19.02 -1.76 1.88
N GLN A 106 -20.07 -1.28 1.23
CA GLN A 106 -21.40 -1.29 1.79
C GLN A 106 -22.41 -1.76 0.74
N SER A 107 -23.46 -2.42 1.17
CA SER A 107 -24.60 -2.70 0.30
C SER A 107 -25.32 -1.39 -0.02
N THR A 108 -25.68 -1.21 -1.29
CA THR A 108 -26.52 -0.09 -1.75
C THR A 108 -28.00 -0.45 -1.79
N THR A 109 -28.32 -1.70 -1.51
CA THR A 109 -29.68 -2.24 -1.52
C THR A 109 -29.95 -3.03 -0.25
N THR A 110 -31.20 -3.03 0.16
CA THR A 110 -31.68 -3.88 1.25
C THR A 110 -31.59 -5.34 0.84
N ILE A 111 -31.07 -6.18 1.74
CA ILE A 111 -30.89 -7.61 1.53
C ILE A 111 -31.90 -8.36 2.40
N ALA A 112 -32.66 -9.24 1.80
CA ALA A 112 -33.53 -10.17 2.56
C ALA A 112 -32.69 -11.36 3.04
N SER A 113 -32.76 -11.68 4.34
CA SER A 113 -32.02 -12.81 4.90
C SER A 113 -32.59 -14.18 4.48
N GLY A 114 -33.89 -14.23 4.25
CA GLY A 114 -34.60 -15.49 4.18
C GLY A 114 -34.72 -16.17 5.55
N ALA A 115 -35.39 -17.32 5.61
CA ALA A 115 -35.62 -18.07 6.83
C ALA A 115 -34.45 -19.02 7.17
N GLY A 116 -33.21 -18.57 6.98
CA GLY A 116 -32.01 -19.39 7.24
C GLY A 116 -30.74 -18.56 7.26
N ALA A 117 -29.63 -19.26 7.29
CA ALA A 117 -28.33 -18.61 7.20
C ALA A 117 -28.12 -18.03 5.78
N LYS A 118 -27.78 -16.74 5.70
CA LYS A 118 -27.52 -16.01 4.46
C LYS A 118 -26.04 -15.77 4.26
N ALA A 119 -25.49 -16.30 3.18
CA ALA A 119 -24.13 -15.99 2.76
C ALA A 119 -24.10 -14.66 1.99
N ILE A 120 -23.15 -13.80 2.35
CA ILE A 120 -22.86 -12.54 1.72
C ILE A 120 -21.45 -12.61 1.14
N THR A 121 -21.32 -12.29 -0.13
CA THR A 121 -20.03 -12.24 -0.83
C THR A 121 -19.68 -10.76 -1.12
N PHE A 122 -18.44 -10.37 -0.81
CA PHE A 122 -17.93 -9.05 -1.16
C PHE A 122 -17.64 -8.94 -2.65
N ASN A 123 -17.79 -7.75 -3.22
CA ASN A 123 -17.47 -7.49 -4.64
C ASN A 123 -16.00 -7.77 -4.97
N SER A 124 -15.13 -7.60 -4.01
CA SER A 124 -13.71 -7.94 -4.10
C SER A 124 -13.23 -8.47 -2.76
N THR A 125 -12.24 -9.35 -2.78
CA THR A 125 -11.68 -9.90 -1.56
C THR A 125 -10.94 -8.83 -0.75
N PHE A 126 -11.21 -8.74 0.54
CA PHE A 126 -10.42 -7.95 1.49
C PHE A 126 -9.09 -8.64 1.79
N PHE A 127 -8.05 -7.83 1.98
CA PHE A 127 -6.78 -8.35 2.44
C PHE A 127 -6.88 -8.68 3.94
N THR A 128 -6.59 -9.92 4.30
CA THR A 128 -6.71 -10.42 5.68
C THR A 128 -5.37 -10.56 6.39
N GLY A 129 -4.29 -10.07 5.78
CA GLY A 129 -2.97 -10.04 6.44
C GLY A 129 -2.18 -11.36 6.45
N THR A 130 -2.58 -12.36 5.68
CA THR A 130 -1.78 -13.58 5.53
C THR A 130 -0.57 -13.37 4.66
N SER A 131 0.49 -12.78 5.20
CA SER A 131 1.82 -12.85 4.60
C SER A 131 2.79 -13.43 5.62
N ALA A 132 3.83 -14.08 5.14
CA ALA A 132 4.91 -14.60 5.97
C ALA A 132 5.59 -13.51 6.85
N LEU A 133 5.39 -12.22 6.49
CA LEU A 133 5.92 -11.07 7.21
C LEU A 133 5.05 -10.62 8.39
N LEU A 134 3.76 -10.95 8.41
CA LEU A 134 2.81 -10.48 9.41
C LEU A 134 2.35 -11.60 10.39
N GLY A 135 2.88 -12.81 10.23
CA GLY A 135 2.48 -13.96 11.02
C GLY A 135 1.08 -14.49 10.65
N ALA A 136 0.64 -15.53 11.36
CA ALA A 136 -0.59 -16.27 11.08
C ALA A 136 -1.90 -15.52 11.48
N ASN A 137 -1.83 -14.25 11.84
CA ASN A 137 -3.01 -13.48 12.26
C ASN A 137 -3.71 -12.92 11.02
N SER A 138 -4.65 -13.67 10.49
CA SER A 138 -5.63 -13.13 9.55
C SER A 138 -6.63 -12.25 10.31
N ASN A 139 -6.64 -10.96 10.02
CA ASN A 139 -7.66 -10.05 10.52
C ASN A 139 -8.81 -9.98 9.50
N PRO A 140 -9.93 -10.64 9.72
CA PRO A 140 -11.09 -10.50 8.86
C PRO A 140 -11.62 -9.07 8.91
N PRO A 141 -12.34 -8.60 7.87
CA PRO A 141 -12.94 -7.29 7.87
C PRO A 141 -13.97 -7.17 9.00
N ALA A 142 -14.10 -5.98 9.57
CA ALA A 142 -15.16 -5.68 10.51
C ALA A 142 -16.50 -5.61 9.75
N ILE A 143 -17.52 -6.28 10.27
CA ILE A 143 -18.86 -6.34 9.68
C ILE A 143 -19.79 -5.49 10.55
N GLY A 144 -20.47 -4.53 9.93
CA GLY A 144 -21.57 -3.79 10.52
C GLY A 144 -22.88 -4.15 9.82
N ILE A 145 -23.92 -4.44 10.58
CA ILE A 145 -25.27 -4.74 10.07
C ILE A 145 -26.26 -3.76 10.69
N THR A 146 -27.04 -3.13 9.82
CA THR A 146 -28.24 -2.40 10.22
C THR A 146 -29.45 -3.24 9.81
N ALA A 147 -30.12 -3.84 10.79
CA ALA A 147 -31.26 -4.70 10.53
C ALA A 147 -32.58 -3.90 10.57
N PHE A 148 -33.50 -4.25 9.67
CA PHE A 148 -34.83 -3.68 9.57
C PHE A 148 -35.89 -4.71 9.96
N ASN A 149 -37.06 -4.24 10.41
CA ASN A 149 -38.21 -5.08 10.78
C ASN A 149 -37.90 -6.12 11.86
N MET A 150 -36.99 -5.81 12.80
CA MET A 150 -36.72 -6.65 13.95
C MET A 150 -37.87 -6.62 14.91
N ALA A 151 -38.31 -7.78 15.35
CA ALA A 151 -39.27 -7.94 16.47
C ALA A 151 -38.51 -7.93 17.82
N SER A 152 -39.24 -7.70 18.91
CA SER A 152 -38.63 -7.73 20.24
C SER A 152 -38.04 -9.10 20.54
N GLY A 153 -36.76 -9.10 20.91
CA GLY A 153 -36.02 -10.33 21.21
C GLY A 153 -35.37 -10.99 20.00
N ASP A 154 -35.50 -10.43 18.78
CA ASP A 154 -34.75 -10.90 17.64
C ASP A 154 -33.28 -10.52 17.76
N PHE A 155 -32.43 -11.37 17.25
CA PHE A 155 -30.98 -11.14 17.18
C PHE A 155 -30.39 -11.76 15.90
N PHE A 156 -29.15 -11.44 15.60
CA PHE A 156 -28.42 -12.08 14.52
C PHE A 156 -27.08 -12.61 14.99
N GLU A 157 -26.63 -13.64 14.33
CA GLU A 157 -25.30 -14.23 14.50
C GLU A 157 -24.49 -14.04 13.22
N LEU A 158 -23.21 -13.73 13.38
CA LEU A 158 -22.25 -13.70 12.28
C LEU A 158 -21.32 -14.89 12.39
N SER A 159 -21.07 -15.55 11.26
CA SER A 159 -20.16 -16.69 11.18
C SER A 159 -19.40 -16.66 9.85
N SER A 160 -18.39 -17.50 9.73
CA SER A 160 -17.59 -17.68 8.51
C SER A 160 -17.05 -16.35 7.93
N ILE A 161 -16.66 -15.42 8.80
CA ILE A 161 -16.12 -14.13 8.37
C ILE A 161 -14.74 -14.37 7.75
N THR A 162 -14.61 -14.05 6.47
CA THR A 162 -13.39 -14.21 5.67
C THR A 162 -13.12 -12.94 4.86
N GLY A 163 -12.01 -12.89 4.15
CA GLY A 163 -11.74 -11.80 3.21
C GLY A 163 -12.74 -11.73 2.04
N SER A 164 -13.42 -12.82 1.71
CA SER A 164 -14.35 -12.90 0.57
C SER A 164 -15.82 -12.72 0.94
N GLY A 165 -16.18 -12.82 2.22
CA GLY A 165 -17.57 -12.71 2.64
C GLY A 165 -17.80 -13.17 4.08
N PHE A 166 -19.06 -13.26 4.45
CA PHE A 166 -19.50 -13.71 5.76
C PHE A 166 -20.88 -14.37 5.65
N VAL A 167 -21.30 -15.00 6.74
CA VAL A 167 -22.65 -15.56 6.88
C VAL A 167 -23.37 -14.85 8.01
N VAL A 168 -24.61 -14.41 7.77
CA VAL A 168 -25.49 -13.85 8.78
C VAL A 168 -26.72 -14.74 8.95
N HIS A 169 -27.17 -14.90 10.18
CA HIS A 169 -28.35 -15.70 10.52
C HIS A 169 -29.21 -14.95 11.53
N PHE A 170 -30.42 -14.60 11.16
CA PHE A 170 -31.38 -13.96 12.05
C PHE A 170 -32.23 -15.01 12.78
N LYS A 171 -32.41 -14.78 14.07
CA LYS A 171 -33.15 -15.65 14.97
C LYS A 171 -34.08 -14.86 15.88
N ASN A 172 -35.18 -15.44 16.27
CA ASN A 172 -36.07 -14.87 17.29
C ASN A 172 -35.61 -15.22 18.71
N SER A 173 -36.32 -14.74 19.72
CA SER A 173 -36.03 -15.00 21.13
C SER A 173 -36.00 -16.47 21.50
N SER A 174 -36.67 -17.35 20.74
CA SER A 174 -36.65 -18.81 20.93
C SER A 174 -35.51 -19.49 20.17
N GLY A 175 -34.66 -18.76 19.46
CA GLY A 175 -33.58 -19.29 18.64
C GLY A 175 -34.02 -19.85 17.29
N SER A 176 -35.28 -19.69 16.92
CA SER A 176 -35.78 -20.13 15.61
C SER A 176 -35.39 -19.10 14.54
N SER A 177 -35.08 -19.59 13.34
CA SER A 177 -34.75 -18.75 12.20
C SER A 177 -35.92 -17.86 11.80
N VAL A 178 -35.60 -16.59 11.50
CA VAL A 178 -36.59 -15.62 11.05
C VAL A 178 -36.05 -14.85 9.83
N ASP A 179 -36.96 -14.44 8.95
CA ASP A 179 -36.60 -13.59 7.80
C ASP A 179 -36.62 -12.14 8.24
N ARG A 180 -35.49 -11.46 8.01
CA ARG A 180 -35.31 -10.02 8.27
C ARG A 180 -34.56 -9.37 7.14
N ASN A 181 -34.79 -8.09 6.97
CA ASN A 181 -34.05 -7.27 6.02
C ASN A 181 -32.90 -6.55 6.71
N PHE A 182 -31.79 -6.37 5.99
CA PHE A 182 -30.62 -5.66 6.49
C PHE A 182 -29.86 -4.94 5.36
#